data_9ed589ba992dca8af377eebd9348ee72
#
_entry.id   9ed589ba992dca8af377eebd9348ee72
#
_cell.length_a   1.000
_cell.length_b   1.000
_cell.length_c   1.000
_cell.angle_alpha   90.00
_cell.angle_beta   90.00
_cell.angle_gamma   90.00
#
_symmetry.space_group_name_H-M   'P 1'
#
loop_
_entity.id
_entity.type
_entity.pdbx_description
1 polymer ?
#
loop_
_entity_poly.entity_id
_entity_poly.type
_entity_poly.pdbx_seq_one_letter_code
_entity_poly.pdbx_strand_id
1 'polypeptide(L)'
;MIQTTNNIIKEGYTKRKVRFISVNIILLILTVGICGMMLLYGKTNYDLSTVIKVLSGEEIKGATFNIATLRLPRMLCGLLAGLAFGIAGNTVQTMLRNPLASPDIIGISSGSSIAAVFCILILNMSGSAVSIAGLISGLLVATLIYML
;
A
#
# COMPACT_ATOMS: atom_id res chain seq x y z
N MET A 1 45.31 -5.59 -17.24
CA MET A 1 44.02 -5.45 -17.96
C MET A 1 42.84 -6.05 -17.15
N ILE A 2 42.91 -7.29 -16.66
CA ILE A 2 41.82 -7.96 -15.90
C ILE A 2 41.49 -7.26 -14.56
N GLN A 3 42.49 -6.77 -13.81
CA GLN A 3 42.27 -6.05 -12.55
C GLN A 3 41.53 -4.71 -12.74
N THR A 4 41.84 -3.97 -13.80
CA THR A 4 41.18 -2.70 -14.12
C THR A 4 39.69 -2.92 -14.45
N THR A 5 39.39 -3.96 -15.23
CA THR A 5 38.01 -4.34 -15.57
C THR A 5 37.21 -4.76 -14.32
N ASN A 6 37.82 -5.52 -13.42
CA ASN A 6 37.18 -5.92 -12.17
C ASN A 6 36.87 -4.72 -11.25
N ASN A 7 37.74 -3.71 -11.23
CA ASN A 7 37.50 -2.50 -10.42
C ASN A 7 36.36 -1.65 -11.00
N ILE A 8 36.27 -1.50 -12.32
CA ILE A 8 35.18 -0.77 -13.00
C ILE A 8 33.84 -1.46 -12.75
N ILE A 9 33.79 -2.80 -12.82
CA ILE A 9 32.59 -3.58 -12.54
C ILE A 9 32.17 -3.41 -11.07
N LYS A 10 33.10 -3.49 -10.13
CA LYS A 10 32.82 -3.29 -8.70
C LYS A 10 32.32 -1.87 -8.40
N GLU A 11 32.91 -0.84 -8.96
CA GLU A 11 32.42 0.54 -8.79
C GLU A 11 31.02 0.74 -9.34
N GLY A 12 30.74 0.19 -10.52
CA GLY A 12 29.39 0.25 -11.11
C GLY A 12 28.33 -0.44 -10.22
N TYR A 13 28.70 -1.60 -9.67
CA TYR A 13 27.83 -2.36 -8.77
C TYR A 13 27.58 -1.61 -7.46
N THR A 14 28.62 -1.03 -6.87
CA THR A 14 28.54 -0.26 -5.63
C THR A 14 27.69 1.00 -5.81
N LYS A 15 27.89 1.77 -6.87
CA LYS A 15 27.08 2.96 -7.18
C LYS A 15 25.60 2.61 -7.37
N ARG A 16 25.28 1.51 -8.04
CA ARG A 16 23.90 1.04 -8.22
C ARG A 16 23.28 0.63 -6.89
N LYS A 17 24.01 -0.10 -6.06
CA LYS A 17 23.56 -0.53 -4.73
C LYS A 17 23.31 0.65 -3.80
N VAL A 18 24.24 1.61 -3.75
CA VAL A 18 24.08 2.84 -2.95
C VAL A 18 22.87 3.63 -3.40
N ARG A 19 22.70 3.84 -4.71
CA ARG A 19 21.51 4.54 -5.24
C ARG A 19 20.21 3.80 -4.89
N PHE A 20 20.16 2.48 -4.99
CA PHE A 20 19.00 1.69 -4.62
C PHE A 20 18.67 1.84 -3.13
N ILE A 21 19.66 1.73 -2.25
CA ILE A 21 19.48 1.90 -0.80
C ILE A 21 19.02 3.32 -0.47
N SER A 22 19.66 4.35 -1.07
CA SER A 22 19.29 5.74 -0.81
C SER A 22 17.86 6.05 -1.21
N VAL A 23 17.41 5.58 -2.39
CA VAL A 23 16.02 5.76 -2.83
C VAL A 23 15.04 5.08 -1.87
N ASN A 24 15.33 3.85 -1.43
CA ASN A 24 14.45 3.15 -0.49
C ASN A 24 14.39 3.85 0.87
N ILE A 25 15.52 4.38 1.38
CA ILE A 25 15.54 5.14 2.64
C ILE A 25 14.71 6.42 2.50
N ILE A 26 14.85 7.16 1.40
CA ILE A 26 14.07 8.37 1.15
C ILE A 26 12.57 8.06 1.11
N LEU A 27 12.18 6.99 0.39
CA LEU A 27 10.79 6.55 0.32
C LEU A 27 10.26 6.13 1.69
N LEU A 28 11.06 5.43 2.49
CA LEU A 28 10.68 5.05 3.85
C LEU A 28 10.45 6.28 4.74
N ILE A 29 11.36 7.26 4.71
CA ILE A 29 11.23 8.50 5.47
C ILE A 29 9.99 9.28 5.03
N LEU A 30 9.73 9.37 3.72
CA LEU A 30 8.53 9.99 3.18
C LEU A 30 7.26 9.29 3.66
N THR A 31 7.22 7.96 3.61
CA THR A 31 6.07 7.18 4.08
C THR A 31 5.81 7.40 5.56
N VAL A 32 6.85 7.34 6.41
CA VAL A 32 6.73 7.61 7.85
C VAL A 32 6.28 9.05 8.11
N GLY A 33 6.82 10.01 7.36
CA GLY A 33 6.43 11.42 7.44
C GLY A 33 4.95 11.65 7.10
N ILE A 34 4.47 11.06 6.00
CA ILE A 34 3.06 11.15 5.59
C ILE A 34 2.14 10.48 6.62
N CYS A 35 2.52 9.32 7.14
CA CYS A 35 1.78 8.64 8.21
C CYS A 35 1.70 9.50 9.48
N GLY A 36 2.81 10.11 9.88
CA GLY A 36 2.83 11.04 11.01
C GLY A 36 1.94 12.26 10.78
N MET A 37 2.03 12.88 9.61
CA MET A 37 1.16 13.98 9.23
C MET A 37 -0.32 13.60 9.27
N MET A 38 -0.68 12.40 8.81
CA MET A 38 -2.06 11.93 8.82
C MET A 38 -2.63 11.78 10.24
N LEU A 39 -1.79 11.44 11.23
CA LEU A 39 -2.18 11.36 12.63
C LEU A 39 -2.32 12.75 13.28
N LEU A 40 -1.42 13.69 12.94
CA LEU A 40 -1.37 15.03 13.51
C LEU A 40 -2.44 15.96 12.91
N TYR A 41 -2.56 15.96 11.57
CA TYR A 41 -3.40 16.90 10.83
C TYR A 41 -4.71 16.26 10.36
N GLY A 42 -5.79 17.03 10.38
CA GLY A 42 -7.11 16.63 9.90
C GLY A 42 -8.15 17.68 10.23
N LYS A 43 -9.42 17.26 10.38
CA LYS A 43 -10.49 18.18 10.80
C LYS A 43 -10.20 18.86 12.14
N THR A 44 -9.46 18.19 13.01
CA THR A 44 -8.92 18.73 14.27
C THR A 44 -7.43 18.44 14.27
N ASN A 45 -6.61 19.45 14.54
CA ASN A 45 -5.16 19.28 14.64
C ASN A 45 -4.80 18.89 16.07
N TYR A 46 -3.94 17.92 16.21
CA TYR A 46 -3.42 17.46 17.50
C TYR A 46 -1.91 17.67 17.56
N ASP A 47 -1.44 17.99 18.75
CA ASP A 47 -0.01 18.09 19.01
C ASP A 47 0.63 16.70 19.07
N LEU A 48 1.91 16.63 18.73
CA LEU A 48 2.67 15.38 18.72
C LEU A 48 2.62 14.65 20.07
N SER A 49 2.69 15.43 21.17
CA SER A 49 2.58 14.89 22.53
C SER A 49 1.25 14.19 22.78
N THR A 50 0.14 14.77 22.29
CA THR A 50 -1.20 14.19 22.41
C THR A 50 -1.32 12.89 21.61
N VAL A 51 -0.76 12.86 20.40
CA VAL A 51 -0.78 11.64 19.56
C VAL A 51 0.01 10.52 20.25
N ILE A 52 1.20 10.81 20.77
CA ILE A 52 2.02 9.82 21.48
C ILE A 52 1.31 9.28 22.72
N LYS A 53 0.71 10.15 23.53
CA LYS A 53 -0.05 9.74 24.72
C LYS A 53 -1.23 8.81 24.39
N VAL A 54 -2.01 9.17 23.37
CA VAL A 54 -3.12 8.33 22.90
C VAL A 54 -2.63 6.98 22.39
N LEU A 55 -1.53 6.94 21.63
CA LEU A 55 -0.92 5.69 21.16
C LEU A 55 -0.33 4.85 22.31
N SER A 56 0.07 5.49 23.41
CA SER A 56 0.53 4.81 24.63
C SER A 56 -0.62 4.31 25.51
N GLY A 57 -1.89 4.56 25.14
CA GLY A 57 -3.07 4.09 25.85
C GLY A 57 -3.69 5.09 26.81
N GLU A 58 -3.24 6.35 26.85
CA GLU A 58 -3.91 7.39 27.66
C GLU A 58 -5.22 7.82 27.01
N GLU A 59 -6.31 7.84 27.78
CA GLU A 59 -7.60 8.33 27.32
C GLU A 59 -7.68 9.86 27.42
N ILE A 60 -7.67 10.55 26.28
CA ILE A 60 -7.84 11.99 26.17
C ILE A 60 -9.16 12.27 25.47
N LYS A 61 -10.10 12.92 26.14
CA LYS A 61 -11.44 13.25 25.60
C LYS A 61 -11.35 13.89 24.20
N GLY A 62 -12.03 13.27 23.23
CA GLY A 62 -12.08 13.73 21.84
C GLY A 62 -10.87 13.36 21.00
N ALA A 63 -9.67 13.26 21.57
CA ALA A 63 -8.45 12.88 20.83
C ALA A 63 -8.38 11.37 20.62
N THR A 64 -8.66 10.56 21.63
CA THR A 64 -8.61 9.10 21.56
C THR A 64 -9.51 8.56 20.46
N PHE A 65 -10.75 9.01 20.37
CA PHE A 65 -11.68 8.58 19.33
C PHE A 65 -11.16 8.95 17.92
N ASN A 66 -10.74 10.19 17.74
CA ASN A 66 -10.27 10.66 16.43
C ASN A 66 -8.97 9.97 15.99
N ILE A 67 -8.02 9.81 16.90
CA ILE A 67 -6.69 9.25 16.58
C ILE A 67 -6.76 7.73 16.52
N ALA A 68 -7.20 7.06 17.60
CA ALA A 68 -7.14 5.60 17.70
C ALA A 68 -8.25 4.91 16.89
N THR A 69 -9.48 5.48 16.85
CA THR A 69 -10.61 4.81 16.20
C THR A 69 -10.79 5.22 14.74
N LEU A 70 -10.45 6.46 14.35
CA LEU A 70 -10.67 6.92 12.98
C LEU A 70 -9.38 6.99 12.15
N ARG A 71 -8.32 7.66 12.67
CA ARG A 71 -7.13 7.95 11.87
C ARG A 71 -6.17 6.76 11.80
N LEU A 72 -5.92 6.10 12.91
CA LEU A 72 -4.99 4.98 12.99
C LEU A 72 -5.41 3.81 12.08
N PRO A 73 -6.66 3.30 12.15
CA PRO A 73 -7.08 2.23 11.25
C PRO A 73 -7.02 2.63 9.77
N ARG A 74 -7.40 3.86 9.44
CA ARG A 74 -7.34 4.37 8.07
C ARG A 74 -5.90 4.43 7.55
N MET A 75 -4.97 4.90 8.37
CA MET A 75 -3.54 4.93 8.05
C MET A 75 -2.99 3.52 7.84
N LEU A 76 -3.32 2.58 8.74
CA LEU A 76 -2.88 1.19 8.63
C LEU A 76 -3.45 0.51 7.38
N CYS A 77 -4.75 0.71 7.08
CA CYS A 77 -5.35 0.20 5.85
C CYS A 77 -4.64 0.75 4.60
N GLY A 78 -4.32 2.05 4.58
CA GLY A 78 -3.58 2.66 3.47
C GLY A 78 -2.19 2.06 3.30
N LEU A 79 -1.44 1.86 4.39
CA LEU A 79 -0.14 1.20 4.36
C LEU A 79 -0.22 -0.23 3.85
N LEU A 80 -1.14 -1.03 4.39
CA LEU A 80 -1.31 -2.43 3.98
C LEU A 80 -1.76 -2.54 2.52
N ALA A 81 -2.67 -1.67 2.07
CA ALA A 81 -3.08 -1.62 0.68
C ALA A 81 -1.89 -1.26 -0.24
N GLY A 82 -1.10 -0.24 0.11
CA GLY A 82 0.09 0.14 -0.65
C GLY A 82 1.13 -0.98 -0.74
N LEU A 83 1.38 -1.70 0.36
CA LEU A 83 2.26 -2.86 0.39
C LEU A 83 1.72 -3.99 -0.51
N ALA A 84 0.42 -4.30 -0.40
CA ALA A 84 -0.22 -5.33 -1.22
C ALA A 84 -0.13 -5.02 -2.72
N PHE A 85 -0.44 -3.78 -3.12
CA PHE A 85 -0.30 -3.33 -4.51
C PHE A 85 1.15 -3.36 -5.00
N GLY A 86 2.11 -2.99 -4.15
CA GLY A 86 3.53 -3.05 -4.48
C GLY A 86 4.00 -4.49 -4.75
N ILE A 87 3.61 -5.44 -3.91
CA ILE A 87 3.93 -6.86 -4.08
C ILE A 87 3.23 -7.41 -5.33
N ALA A 88 1.93 -7.16 -5.50
CA ALA A 88 1.17 -7.63 -6.66
C ALA A 88 1.75 -7.07 -7.97
N GLY A 89 2.06 -5.77 -8.01
CA GLY A 89 2.67 -5.13 -9.17
C GLY A 89 4.01 -5.76 -9.53
N ASN A 90 4.91 -5.92 -8.57
CA ASN A 90 6.21 -6.56 -8.80
C ASN A 90 6.07 -8.01 -9.27
N THR A 91 5.11 -8.76 -8.72
CA THR A 91 4.84 -10.15 -9.12
C THR A 91 4.40 -10.21 -10.58
N VAL A 92 3.41 -9.40 -10.97
CA VAL A 92 2.90 -9.35 -12.35
C VAL A 92 3.98 -8.92 -13.34
N GLN A 93 4.76 -7.88 -13.02
CA GLN A 93 5.88 -7.42 -13.85
C GLN A 93 6.94 -8.51 -14.05
N THR A 94 7.25 -9.26 -12.99
CA THR A 94 8.23 -10.36 -13.04
C THR A 94 7.73 -11.54 -13.85
N MET A 95 6.47 -11.94 -13.66
CA MET A 95 5.86 -13.05 -14.39
C MET A 95 5.76 -12.77 -15.90
N LEU A 96 5.31 -11.58 -16.26
CA LEU A 96 5.15 -11.17 -17.65
C LEU A 96 6.46 -10.65 -18.29
N ARG A 97 7.53 -10.53 -17.51
CA ARG A 97 8.82 -9.94 -17.93
C ARG A 97 8.65 -8.57 -18.60
N ASN A 98 7.64 -7.83 -18.17
CA ASN A 98 7.29 -6.54 -18.72
C ASN A 98 7.12 -5.50 -17.59
N PRO A 99 7.96 -4.46 -17.52
CA PRO A 99 7.88 -3.44 -16.48
C PRO A 99 6.64 -2.56 -16.58
N LEU A 100 5.91 -2.60 -17.69
CA LEU A 100 4.64 -1.86 -17.87
C LEU A 100 3.42 -2.66 -17.44
N ALA A 101 3.58 -3.93 -17.07
CA ALA A 101 2.47 -4.76 -16.62
C ALA A 101 2.00 -4.34 -15.22
N SER A 102 0.68 -4.28 -15.04
CA SER A 102 0.06 -4.05 -13.73
C SER A 102 -1.16 -4.95 -13.54
N PRO A 103 -1.55 -5.26 -12.30
CA PRO A 103 -2.77 -6.02 -12.02
C PRO A 103 -4.04 -5.38 -12.60
N ASP A 104 -4.06 -4.05 -12.71
CA ASP A 104 -5.19 -3.29 -13.25
C ASP A 104 -5.38 -3.52 -14.75
N ILE A 105 -4.30 -3.59 -15.52
CA ILE A 105 -4.34 -3.85 -16.97
C ILE A 105 -4.86 -5.26 -17.25
N ILE A 106 -4.59 -6.22 -16.37
CA ILE A 106 -5.05 -7.59 -16.50
C ILE A 106 -6.56 -7.71 -16.21
N GLY A 107 -7.15 -6.74 -15.50
CA GLY A 107 -8.59 -6.69 -15.26
C GLY A 107 -9.05 -7.26 -13.90
N ILE A 108 -8.14 -7.72 -13.04
CA ILE A 108 -8.47 -8.25 -11.71
C ILE A 108 -9.16 -7.19 -10.86
N SER A 109 -8.62 -5.98 -10.83
CA SER A 109 -9.19 -4.83 -10.10
C SER A 109 -10.54 -4.41 -10.65
N SER A 110 -10.73 -4.49 -11.98
CA SER A 110 -12.01 -4.20 -12.63
C SER A 110 -13.10 -5.19 -12.21
N GLY A 111 -12.77 -6.48 -12.16
CA GLY A 111 -13.70 -7.51 -11.69
C GLY A 111 -14.14 -7.29 -10.24
N SER A 112 -13.20 -6.99 -9.34
CA SER A 112 -13.50 -6.64 -7.94
C SER A 112 -14.38 -5.41 -7.81
N SER A 113 -14.12 -4.37 -8.62
CA SER A 113 -14.87 -3.13 -8.61
C SER A 113 -16.31 -3.31 -9.11
N ILE A 114 -16.52 -4.10 -10.18
CA ILE A 114 -17.85 -4.43 -10.70
C ILE A 114 -18.68 -5.13 -9.62
N ALA A 115 -18.12 -6.13 -8.96
CA ALA A 115 -18.82 -6.83 -7.88
C ALA A 115 -19.17 -5.93 -6.71
N ALA A 116 -18.25 -5.05 -6.31
CA ALA A 116 -18.49 -4.09 -5.25
C ALA A 116 -19.65 -3.12 -5.60
N VAL A 117 -19.62 -2.55 -6.81
CA VAL A 117 -20.68 -1.65 -7.29
C VAL A 117 -22.02 -2.37 -7.38
N PHE A 118 -22.05 -3.60 -7.89
CA PHE A 118 -23.25 -4.42 -7.96
C PHE A 118 -23.86 -4.67 -6.59
N CYS A 119 -23.02 -5.04 -5.61
CA CYS A 119 -23.46 -5.26 -4.22
C CYS A 119 -24.04 -3.98 -3.58
N ILE A 120 -23.42 -2.83 -3.84
CA ILE A 120 -23.87 -1.55 -3.28
C ILE A 120 -25.19 -1.09 -3.93
N LEU A 121 -25.25 -1.08 -5.28
CA LEU A 121 -26.35 -0.46 -6.00
C LEU A 121 -27.56 -1.38 -6.15
N ILE A 122 -27.37 -2.68 -6.33
CA ILE A 122 -28.47 -3.61 -6.60
C ILE A 122 -28.86 -4.38 -5.36
N LEU A 123 -27.90 -4.86 -4.58
CA LEU A 123 -28.19 -5.63 -3.36
C LEU A 123 -28.31 -4.76 -2.11
N ASN A 124 -28.08 -3.43 -2.20
CA ASN A 124 -28.06 -2.49 -1.08
C ASN A 124 -27.19 -2.97 0.10
N MET A 125 -26.11 -3.69 -0.20
CA MET A 125 -25.19 -4.20 0.81
C MET A 125 -24.15 -3.12 1.17
N SER A 126 -23.60 -3.19 2.38
CA SER A 126 -22.57 -2.27 2.86
C SER A 126 -21.55 -2.98 3.75
N GLY A 127 -20.45 -2.28 4.03
CA GLY A 127 -19.43 -2.76 4.96
C GLY A 127 -18.69 -3.99 4.47
N SER A 128 -18.50 -4.97 5.37
CA SER A 128 -17.69 -6.17 5.12
C SER A 128 -18.23 -7.06 4.00
N ALA A 129 -19.54 -7.10 3.77
CA ALA A 129 -20.14 -7.90 2.71
C ALA A 129 -19.67 -7.46 1.32
N VAL A 130 -19.57 -6.16 1.06
CA VAL A 130 -19.05 -5.61 -0.19
C VAL A 130 -17.58 -5.96 -0.38
N SER A 131 -16.79 -5.88 0.70
CA SER A 131 -15.35 -6.23 0.66
C SER A 131 -15.12 -7.70 0.34
N ILE A 132 -15.93 -8.60 0.94
CA ILE A 132 -15.87 -10.04 0.68
C ILE A 132 -16.27 -10.35 -0.76
N ALA A 133 -17.35 -9.73 -1.25
CA ALA A 133 -17.80 -9.91 -2.64
C ALA A 133 -16.74 -9.45 -3.66
N GLY A 134 -16.11 -8.30 -3.41
CA GLY A 134 -15.00 -7.79 -4.22
C GLY A 134 -13.80 -8.74 -4.23
N LEU A 135 -13.44 -9.29 -3.06
CA LEU A 135 -12.33 -10.24 -2.94
C LEU A 135 -12.63 -11.54 -3.70
N ILE A 136 -13.81 -12.11 -3.53
CA ILE A 136 -14.22 -13.35 -4.22
C ILE A 136 -14.23 -13.11 -5.75
N SER A 137 -14.80 -12.01 -6.20
CA SER A 137 -14.84 -11.66 -7.62
C SER A 137 -13.44 -11.46 -8.20
N GLY A 138 -12.55 -10.77 -7.49
CA GLY A 138 -11.16 -10.61 -7.92
C GLY A 138 -10.42 -11.95 -8.05
N LEU A 139 -10.62 -12.87 -7.11
CA LEU A 139 -10.06 -14.22 -7.18
C LEU A 139 -10.64 -15.04 -8.35
N LEU A 140 -11.93 -14.93 -8.60
CA LEU A 140 -12.58 -15.60 -9.75
C LEU A 140 -12.01 -15.09 -11.07
N VAL A 141 -11.89 -13.78 -11.24
CA VAL A 141 -11.29 -13.18 -12.46
C VAL A 141 -9.82 -13.61 -12.60
N ALA A 142 -9.04 -13.58 -11.52
CA ALA A 142 -7.65 -14.03 -11.54
C ALA A 142 -7.54 -15.50 -11.96
N THR A 143 -8.40 -16.38 -11.42
CA THR A 143 -8.43 -17.81 -11.75
C THR A 143 -8.84 -18.02 -13.21
N LEU A 144 -9.84 -17.28 -13.69
CA LEU A 144 -10.30 -17.34 -15.08
C LEU A 144 -9.18 -16.96 -16.06
N ILE A 145 -8.46 -15.87 -15.76
CA ILE A 145 -7.33 -15.43 -16.57
C ILE A 145 -6.19 -16.46 -16.55
N TYR A 146 -5.95 -17.10 -15.41
CA TYR A 146 -4.92 -18.14 -15.29
C TYR A 146 -5.27 -19.42 -16.10
N MET A 147 -6.57 -19.74 -16.23
CA MET A 147 -7.03 -20.91 -16.99
C MET A 147 -7.06 -20.72 -18.52
N LEU A 148 -7.08 -19.46 -18.99
CA LEU A 148 -7.13 -19.11 -20.41
C LEU A 148 -5.73 -19.07 -21.03
#